data_496c5e1c41876826d677a5e016155afb
#
_entry.id   496c5e1c41876826d677a5e016155afb
#
_cell.length_a   1.000
_cell.length_b   1.000
_cell.length_c   1.000
_cell.angle_alpha   90.00
_cell.angle_beta   90.00
_cell.angle_gamma   90.00
#
_symmetry.space_group_name_H-M   'P 1'
#
loop_
_entity.id
_entity.type
_entity.pdbx_description
1 polymer ?
#
loop_
_entity_poly.entity_id
_entity_poly.type
_entity_poly.pdbx_seq_one_letter_code
_entity_poly.pdbx_strand_id
1 'polypeptide(L)'
;MAYGSNMCRDRLLAYLEGATAPEGHLLATGIGAGVGRGACYGAHRGCVDSSPPVEDRWVEVARPLTFRGESPRWGGAVAFLGLDPVDGAAIPARAWLLGVDQLLALVGQEARLPSDPPRSALLGLDVDQHARIGGGWYDTVVRLPDIDGLLAVAVTTSQGLAPGEPAPAYLATMRAGLAERPAHPGSDIA
;
A
#
# COMPACT_ATOMS: atom_id res chain seq x y z
N MET A 1 -5.28 -1.28 4.32
CA MET A 1 -5.03 -2.51 3.52
C MET A 1 -3.94 -2.23 2.49
N ALA A 2 -2.92 -3.05 2.44
CA ALA A 2 -1.83 -3.01 1.48
C ALA A 2 -1.84 -4.26 0.60
N TYR A 3 -1.73 -4.08 -0.71
CA TYR A 3 -1.74 -5.13 -1.75
C TYR A 3 -0.55 -4.99 -2.72
N GLY A 4 0.27 -3.97 -2.53
CA GLY A 4 1.48 -3.67 -3.30
C GLY A 4 2.73 -3.65 -2.41
N SER A 5 3.66 -2.74 -2.69
CA SER A 5 4.92 -2.63 -1.96
C SER A 5 4.75 -2.39 -0.45
N ASN A 6 3.64 -1.80 -0.01
CA ASN A 6 3.36 -1.54 1.41
C ASN A 6 2.94 -2.79 2.21
N MET A 7 2.86 -3.97 1.58
CA MET A 7 2.82 -5.24 2.31
C MET A 7 4.13 -5.49 3.08
N CYS A 8 5.25 -4.99 2.57
CA CYS A 8 6.54 -5.00 3.27
C CYS A 8 6.50 -4.05 4.48
N ARG A 9 6.79 -4.58 5.67
CA ARG A 9 6.74 -3.83 6.93
C ARG A 9 7.66 -2.60 6.91
N ASP A 10 8.90 -2.77 6.47
CA ASP A 10 9.85 -1.66 6.41
C ASP A 10 9.39 -0.54 5.48
N ARG A 11 8.72 -0.91 4.39
CA ARG A 11 8.11 0.07 3.49
C ARG A 11 6.99 0.85 4.15
N LEU A 12 6.10 0.19 4.90
CA LEU A 12 5.04 0.86 5.65
C LEU A 12 5.63 1.78 6.73
N LEU A 13 6.61 1.30 7.49
CA LEU A 13 7.25 2.09 8.55
C LEU A 13 7.90 3.37 8.01
N ALA A 14 8.42 3.37 6.77
CA ALA A 14 8.90 4.59 6.13
C ALA A 14 7.82 5.66 5.96
N TYR A 15 6.56 5.29 5.76
CA TYR A 15 5.44 6.23 5.74
C TYR A 15 5.09 6.75 7.14
N LEU A 16 5.16 5.92 8.16
CA LEU A 16 4.81 6.28 9.53
C LEU A 16 5.89 7.13 10.20
N GLU A 17 7.14 6.68 10.12
CA GLU A 17 8.28 7.33 10.76
C GLU A 17 8.83 8.52 9.97
N GLY A 18 8.51 8.60 8.68
CA GLY A 18 9.17 9.49 7.74
C GLY A 18 10.48 8.92 7.21
N ALA A 19 10.86 9.35 6.04
CA ALA A 19 12.10 8.98 5.40
C ALA A 19 12.58 10.11 4.49
N THR A 20 13.89 10.36 4.48
CA THR A 20 14.53 11.28 3.53
C THR A 20 15.08 10.49 2.37
N ALA A 21 14.80 10.93 1.12
CA ALA A 21 15.46 10.35 -0.04
C ALA A 21 16.94 10.77 0.00
N PRO A 22 17.88 9.84 -0.24
CA PRO A 22 19.28 10.24 -0.44
C PRO A 22 19.38 11.12 -1.66
N GLU A 23 20.18 12.19 -1.57
CA GLU A 23 20.47 13.05 -2.72
C GLU A 23 21.07 12.23 -3.87
N GLY A 24 20.47 12.35 -5.05
CA GLY A 24 21.01 11.75 -6.28
C GLY A 24 20.69 10.28 -6.57
N HIS A 25 19.87 9.61 -5.78
CA HIS A 25 19.50 8.21 -6.06
C HIS A 25 18.16 8.09 -6.80
N LEU A 26 18.24 7.80 -8.08
CA LEU A 26 17.31 6.89 -8.72
C LEU A 26 17.40 5.54 -7.99
N LEU A 27 16.26 4.96 -7.60
CA LEU A 27 16.19 3.67 -6.91
C LEU A 27 16.73 2.55 -7.82
N ALA A 28 18.02 2.52 -7.99
CA ALA A 28 18.69 1.43 -8.65
C ALA A 28 19.19 0.47 -7.58
N THR A 29 18.80 -0.76 -7.76
CA THR A 29 19.43 -1.95 -7.23
C THR A 29 19.22 -2.30 -5.75
N GLY A 30 18.40 -3.29 -5.55
CA GLY A 30 18.61 -4.32 -4.54
C GLY A 30 18.40 -3.88 -3.10
N ILE A 31 17.45 -4.53 -2.46
CA ILE A 31 17.34 -4.59 -1.00
C ILE A 31 18.64 -5.21 -0.47
N GLY A 32 19.65 -4.37 -0.25
CA GLY A 32 20.87 -4.74 0.45
C GLY A 32 20.65 -4.58 1.95
N ALA A 33 20.89 -5.62 2.73
CA ALA A 33 20.95 -5.53 4.18
C ALA A 33 21.95 -4.42 4.56
N GLY A 34 21.49 -3.37 5.26
CA GLY A 34 22.33 -2.27 5.74
C GLY A 34 22.09 -0.90 5.14
N VAL A 35 21.17 -0.76 4.17
CA VAL A 35 20.78 0.56 3.65
C VAL A 35 19.61 1.08 4.50
N GLY A 36 19.72 2.30 5.01
CA GLY A 36 18.63 2.94 5.80
C GLY A 36 17.33 2.99 5.00
N ARG A 37 16.18 2.92 5.68
CA ARG A 37 14.84 2.85 5.08
C ARG A 37 14.59 3.91 3.99
N GLY A 38 15.08 5.13 4.18
CA GLY A 38 14.94 6.23 3.22
C GLY A 38 15.60 5.97 1.88
N ALA A 39 16.72 5.27 1.86
CA ALA A 39 17.45 4.98 0.63
C ALA A 39 16.69 4.06 -0.33
N CYS A 40 15.86 3.16 0.21
CA CYS A 40 15.12 2.18 -0.58
C CYS A 40 13.73 2.67 -1.01
N TYR A 41 13.11 3.57 -0.24
CA TYR A 41 11.68 3.83 -0.39
C TYR A 41 11.32 5.27 -0.78
N GLY A 42 12.32 6.14 -0.91
CA GLY A 42 12.14 7.56 -1.23
C GLY A 42 11.63 8.38 -0.05
N ALA A 43 11.45 9.69 -0.26
CA ALA A 43 11.04 10.61 0.78
C ALA A 43 9.57 10.39 1.18
N HIS A 44 9.34 10.35 2.49
CA HIS A 44 8.04 10.35 3.13
C HIS A 44 8.03 11.36 4.29
N ARG A 45 6.93 12.10 4.45
CA ARG A 45 6.85 13.15 5.49
C ARG A 45 6.69 12.58 6.91
N GLY A 46 6.29 11.32 7.01
CA GLY A 46 5.94 10.70 8.29
C GLY A 46 4.50 11.02 8.73
N CYS A 47 4.12 10.44 9.86
CA CYS A 47 2.89 10.72 10.56
C CYS A 47 3.21 11.43 11.88
N VAL A 48 2.27 12.21 12.43
CA VAL A 48 2.42 12.83 13.77
C VAL A 48 2.57 11.73 14.83
N ASP A 49 1.73 10.70 14.76
CA ASP A 49 1.92 9.45 15.49
C ASP A 49 2.73 8.49 14.61
N SER A 50 4.01 8.35 14.89
CA SER A 50 4.94 7.48 14.18
C SER A 50 5.04 6.07 14.77
N SER A 51 4.20 5.72 15.74
CA SER A 51 4.19 4.39 16.34
C SER A 51 3.95 3.30 15.28
N PRO A 52 4.52 2.11 15.46
CA PRO A 52 4.26 1.00 14.54
C PRO A 52 2.78 0.59 14.57
N PRO A 53 2.29 -0.10 13.53
CA PRO A 53 0.95 -0.69 13.55
C PRO A 53 0.74 -1.54 14.79
N VAL A 54 -0.46 -1.47 15.38
CA VAL A 54 -0.83 -2.24 16.58
C VAL A 54 -0.73 -3.74 16.29
N GLU A 55 -1.24 -4.15 15.14
CA GLU A 55 -1.18 -5.52 14.63
C GLU A 55 -1.37 -5.56 13.12
N ASP A 56 -1.26 -6.75 12.54
CA ASP A 56 -1.56 -6.98 11.14
C ASP A 56 -2.29 -8.31 10.91
N ARG A 57 -3.01 -8.38 9.78
CA ARG A 57 -3.70 -9.58 9.31
C ARG A 57 -3.42 -9.79 7.83
N TRP A 58 -3.17 -11.04 7.46
CA TRP A 58 -3.15 -11.43 6.06
C TRP A 58 -4.54 -11.88 5.64
N VAL A 59 -5.02 -11.31 4.56
CA VAL A 59 -6.36 -11.57 4.01
C VAL A 59 -6.26 -11.79 2.51
N GLU A 60 -7.32 -12.36 1.93
CA GLU A 60 -7.51 -12.39 0.48
C GLU A 60 -8.58 -11.38 0.10
N VAL A 61 -8.32 -10.63 -0.96
CA VAL A 61 -9.22 -9.60 -1.47
C VAL A 61 -9.78 -10.03 -2.82
N ALA A 62 -11.10 -10.09 -2.93
CA ALA A 62 -11.81 -10.51 -4.13
C ALA A 62 -11.84 -9.39 -5.20
N ARG A 63 -10.68 -8.87 -5.56
CA ARG A 63 -10.51 -7.80 -6.56
C ARG A 63 -9.30 -8.08 -7.44
N PRO A 64 -9.34 -7.71 -8.72
CA PRO A 64 -8.19 -7.88 -9.59
C PRO A 64 -7.05 -6.95 -9.19
N LEU A 65 -5.81 -7.40 -9.37
CA LEU A 65 -4.61 -6.60 -9.28
C LEU A 65 -4.07 -6.33 -10.69
N THR A 66 -3.75 -5.08 -10.97
CA THR A 66 -3.18 -4.68 -12.26
C THR A 66 -1.93 -3.84 -12.04
N PHE A 67 -0.97 -3.94 -12.97
CA PHE A 67 0.20 -3.06 -13.00
C PHE A 67 0.01 -2.01 -14.09
N ARG A 68 0.11 -0.74 -13.71
CA ARG A 68 -0.18 0.39 -14.60
C ARG A 68 0.75 1.57 -14.34
N GLY A 69 0.79 2.49 -15.33
CA GLY A 69 1.59 3.70 -15.29
C GLY A 69 3.09 3.40 -15.36
N GLU A 70 3.89 4.45 -15.22
CA GLU A 70 5.36 4.36 -15.17
C GLU A 70 5.86 5.23 -14.03
N SER A 71 6.09 4.62 -12.88
CA SER A 71 6.54 5.31 -11.67
C SER A 71 7.98 5.79 -11.82
N PRO A 72 8.24 7.09 -11.74
CA PRO A 72 9.62 7.60 -11.74
C PRO A 72 10.44 7.06 -10.57
N ARG A 73 9.77 6.71 -9.46
CA ARG A 73 10.41 6.14 -8.28
C ARG A 73 10.90 4.71 -8.52
N TRP A 74 10.12 3.91 -9.23
CA TRP A 74 10.39 2.49 -9.42
C TRP A 74 11.01 2.17 -10.78
N GLY A 75 10.87 3.05 -11.77
CA GLY A 75 11.30 2.82 -13.15
C GLY A 75 10.42 1.80 -13.88
N GLY A 76 9.13 1.76 -13.56
CA GLY A 76 8.16 0.84 -14.17
C GLY A 76 6.78 0.96 -13.54
N ALA A 77 5.86 0.10 -13.96
CA ALA A 77 4.48 0.11 -13.48
C ALA A 77 4.39 -0.26 -11.98
N VAL A 78 3.32 0.20 -11.35
CA VAL A 78 3.00 -0.11 -9.95
C VAL A 78 1.63 -0.76 -9.86
N ALA A 79 1.38 -1.43 -8.73
CA ALA A 79 0.15 -2.19 -8.52
C ALA A 79 -1.04 -1.28 -8.20
N PHE A 80 -2.19 -1.59 -8.78
CA PHE A 80 -3.49 -1.00 -8.46
C PHE A 80 -4.53 -2.09 -8.26
N LEU A 81 -5.32 -1.95 -7.20
CA LEU A 81 -6.47 -2.79 -6.89
C LEU A 81 -7.67 -2.36 -7.74
N GLY A 82 -8.43 -3.29 -8.26
CA GLY A 82 -9.70 -2.99 -8.94
C GLY A 82 -10.71 -2.30 -8.00
N LEU A 83 -11.52 -1.41 -8.56
CA LEU A 83 -12.53 -0.68 -7.78
C LEU A 83 -13.68 -1.59 -7.33
N ASP A 84 -14.04 -2.55 -8.18
CA ASP A 84 -15.15 -3.47 -7.93
C ASP A 84 -14.64 -4.87 -7.60
N PRO A 85 -15.35 -5.62 -6.75
CA PRO A 85 -15.07 -7.04 -6.54
C PRO A 85 -15.34 -7.82 -7.82
N VAL A 86 -14.58 -8.90 -8.02
CA VAL A 86 -14.74 -9.80 -9.17
C VAL A 86 -14.73 -11.24 -8.67
N ASP A 87 -15.77 -11.99 -9.03
CA ASP A 87 -15.90 -13.38 -8.67
C ASP A 87 -14.70 -14.20 -9.16
N GLY A 88 -14.15 -15.00 -8.24
CA GLY A 88 -12.96 -15.80 -8.52
C GLY A 88 -11.62 -15.04 -8.44
N ALA A 89 -11.63 -13.71 -8.31
CA ALA A 89 -10.43 -12.98 -7.98
C ALA A 89 -10.07 -13.19 -6.50
N ALA A 90 -8.80 -13.48 -6.23
CA ALA A 90 -8.28 -13.58 -4.88
C ALA A 90 -6.81 -13.15 -4.90
N ILE A 91 -6.51 -12.02 -4.30
CA ILE A 91 -5.12 -11.55 -4.16
C ILE A 91 -4.74 -11.48 -2.69
N PRO A 92 -3.52 -11.86 -2.32
CA PRO A 92 -3.04 -11.68 -0.97
C PRO A 92 -2.86 -10.19 -0.68
N ALA A 93 -3.34 -9.77 0.49
CA ALA A 93 -3.17 -8.43 0.99
C ALA A 93 -2.87 -8.45 2.48
N ARG A 94 -2.19 -7.42 2.97
CA ARG A 94 -1.89 -7.24 4.38
C ARG A 94 -2.68 -6.08 4.94
N ALA A 95 -3.55 -6.35 5.89
CA ALA A 95 -4.24 -5.33 6.65
C ALA A 95 -3.35 -4.90 7.82
N TRP A 96 -3.17 -3.61 7.98
CA TRP A 96 -2.45 -3.00 9.08
C TRP A 96 -3.45 -2.30 9.99
N LEU A 97 -3.45 -2.60 11.28
CA LEU A 97 -4.26 -1.90 12.27
C LEU A 97 -3.53 -0.62 12.68
N LEU A 98 -4.10 0.50 12.26
CA LEU A 98 -3.57 1.84 12.43
C LEU A 98 -4.56 2.72 13.20
N GLY A 99 -4.04 3.71 13.92
CA GLY A 99 -4.87 4.82 14.38
C GLY A 99 -5.49 5.58 13.21
N VAL A 100 -6.66 6.19 13.43
CA VAL A 100 -7.37 6.92 12.35
C VAL A 100 -6.50 8.02 11.76
N ASP A 101 -5.76 8.76 12.60
CA ASP A 101 -4.92 9.86 12.12
C ASP A 101 -3.68 9.34 11.35
N GLN A 102 -3.11 8.19 11.74
CA GLN A 102 -2.08 7.51 10.94
C GLN A 102 -2.63 7.08 9.57
N LEU A 103 -3.83 6.51 9.55
CA LEU A 103 -4.49 6.11 8.29
C LEU A 103 -4.71 7.30 7.37
N LEU A 104 -5.20 8.43 7.89
CA LEU A 104 -5.41 9.65 7.10
C LEU A 104 -4.08 10.19 6.54
N ALA A 105 -3.04 10.25 7.38
CA ALA A 105 -1.72 10.69 6.96
C ALA A 105 -1.10 9.79 5.89
N LEU A 106 -1.26 8.46 6.03
CA LEU A 106 -0.79 7.50 5.03
C LEU A 106 -1.54 7.68 3.70
N VAL A 107 -2.87 7.77 3.74
CA VAL A 107 -3.71 8.03 2.56
C VAL A 107 -3.32 9.34 1.89
N GLY A 108 -3.10 10.41 2.66
CA GLY A 108 -2.66 11.70 2.13
C GLY A 108 -1.30 11.62 1.43
N GLN A 109 -0.36 10.86 2.00
CA GLN A 109 0.98 10.66 1.38
C GLN A 109 0.90 9.84 0.09
N GLU A 110 0.09 8.77 0.06
CA GLU A 110 -0.12 7.95 -1.15
C GLU A 110 -0.78 8.77 -2.26
N ALA A 111 -1.80 9.54 -1.94
CA ALA A 111 -2.51 10.39 -2.88
C ALA A 111 -1.73 11.69 -3.22
N ARG A 112 -0.56 11.91 -2.62
CA ARG A 112 0.26 13.13 -2.76
C ARG A 112 -0.53 14.41 -2.46
N LEU A 113 -1.38 14.36 -1.44
CA LEU A 113 -2.11 15.53 -0.99
C LEU A 113 -1.21 16.49 -0.20
N PRO A 114 -1.49 17.80 -0.26
CA PRO A 114 -0.74 18.78 0.55
C PRO A 114 -1.03 18.65 2.05
N SER A 115 -2.18 18.09 2.42
CA SER A 115 -2.63 17.81 3.79
C SER A 115 -3.38 16.49 3.85
N ASP A 116 -3.64 15.98 5.04
CA ASP A 116 -4.42 14.77 5.23
C ASP A 116 -5.87 14.97 4.80
N PRO A 117 -6.51 13.97 4.19
CA PRO A 117 -7.92 14.07 3.81
C PRO A 117 -8.82 14.13 5.07
N PRO A 118 -10.03 14.70 4.97
CA PRO A 118 -10.96 14.71 6.10
C PRO A 118 -11.43 13.28 6.42
N ARG A 119 -11.70 13.02 7.70
CA ARG A 119 -12.19 11.70 8.17
C ARG A 119 -13.42 11.21 7.40
N SER A 120 -14.33 12.11 7.02
CA SER A 120 -15.55 11.78 6.26
C SER A 120 -15.26 11.16 4.89
N ALA A 121 -14.10 11.44 4.29
CA ALA A 121 -13.71 10.86 3.01
C ALA A 121 -13.46 9.33 3.09
N LEU A 122 -13.19 8.81 4.29
CA LEU A 122 -12.95 7.40 4.53
C LEU A 122 -14.10 6.72 5.30
N LEU A 123 -14.56 7.39 6.38
CA LEU A 123 -15.51 6.79 7.32
C LEU A 123 -16.96 6.82 6.84
N GLY A 124 -17.26 7.62 5.82
CA GLY A 124 -18.61 7.74 5.24
C GLY A 124 -18.92 6.78 4.09
N LEU A 125 -17.98 5.88 3.75
CA LEU A 125 -18.17 4.94 2.65
C LEU A 125 -18.83 3.64 3.14
N ASP A 126 -19.82 3.16 2.43
CA ASP A 126 -20.34 1.80 2.60
C ASP A 126 -19.36 0.78 1.98
N VAL A 127 -19.51 -0.51 2.36
CA VAL A 127 -18.70 -1.59 1.80
C VAL A 127 -18.83 -1.61 0.27
N ASP A 128 -17.70 -1.79 -0.41
CA ASP A 128 -17.52 -1.73 -1.85
C ASP A 128 -17.74 -0.36 -2.52
N GLN A 129 -18.09 0.66 -1.76
CA GLN A 129 -18.05 2.03 -2.28
C GLN A 129 -16.60 2.54 -2.38
N HIS A 130 -16.42 3.52 -3.23
CA HIS A 130 -15.16 4.22 -3.38
C HIS A 130 -15.38 5.72 -3.53
N ALA A 131 -14.36 6.50 -3.16
CA ALA A 131 -14.37 7.95 -3.32
C ALA A 131 -13.03 8.45 -3.84
N ARG A 132 -13.09 9.40 -4.74
CA ARG A 132 -11.90 10.11 -5.20
C ARG A 132 -11.45 11.11 -4.14
N ILE A 133 -10.17 11.08 -3.80
CA ILE A 133 -9.58 11.91 -2.74
C ILE A 133 -8.48 12.85 -3.23
N GLY A 134 -8.00 12.69 -4.45
CA GLY A 134 -6.88 13.50 -4.93
C GLY A 134 -6.71 13.49 -6.44
N GLY A 135 -5.59 14.05 -6.90
CA GLY A 135 -5.20 14.13 -8.30
C GLY A 135 -3.94 13.33 -8.66
N GLY A 136 -3.31 12.67 -7.70
CA GLY A 136 -2.18 11.76 -7.94
C GLY A 136 -2.62 10.44 -8.57
N TRP A 137 -1.69 9.52 -8.80
CA TRP A 137 -2.04 8.20 -9.34
C TRP A 137 -2.89 7.37 -8.37
N TYR A 138 -2.58 7.41 -7.08
CA TYR A 138 -3.40 6.83 -6.02
C TYR A 138 -4.44 7.85 -5.57
N ASP A 139 -5.45 8.08 -6.41
CA ASP A 139 -6.43 9.15 -6.26
C ASP A 139 -7.75 8.71 -5.59
N THR A 140 -7.88 7.43 -5.28
CA THR A 140 -9.15 6.84 -4.88
C THR A 140 -8.97 5.95 -3.65
N VAL A 141 -9.86 6.09 -2.68
CA VAL A 141 -10.03 5.16 -1.56
C VAL A 141 -11.21 4.24 -1.88
N VAL A 142 -11.03 2.95 -1.66
CA VAL A 142 -12.08 1.93 -1.74
C VAL A 142 -12.32 1.35 -0.36
N ARG A 143 -13.60 1.24 0.04
CA ARG A 143 -14.04 0.59 1.25
C ARG A 143 -14.13 -0.92 0.99
N LEU A 144 -13.42 -1.71 1.79
CA LEU A 144 -13.42 -3.18 1.73
C LEU A 144 -14.30 -3.74 2.86
N PRO A 145 -14.71 -5.02 2.79
CA PRO A 145 -15.35 -5.68 3.91
C PRO A 145 -14.55 -5.51 5.21
N ASP A 146 -15.26 -5.43 6.32
CA ASP A 146 -14.65 -5.32 7.64
C ASP A 146 -13.74 -6.50 7.95
N ILE A 147 -12.66 -6.20 8.66
CA ILE A 147 -11.76 -7.23 9.20
C ILE A 147 -11.89 -7.19 10.71
N ASP A 148 -12.31 -8.29 11.31
CA ASP A 148 -12.55 -8.40 12.75
C ASP A 148 -13.48 -7.28 13.31
N GLY A 149 -14.48 -6.87 12.49
CA GLY A 149 -15.41 -5.80 12.83
C GLY A 149 -14.83 -4.39 12.71
N LEU A 150 -13.62 -4.24 12.17
CA LEU A 150 -12.96 -2.95 11.96
C LEU A 150 -13.01 -2.53 10.49
N LEU A 151 -13.21 -1.22 10.31
CA LEU A 151 -13.21 -0.60 8.98
C LEU A 151 -11.92 -0.89 8.22
N ALA A 152 -12.05 -1.43 7.00
CA ALA A 152 -10.93 -1.67 6.11
C ALA A 152 -11.04 -0.85 4.82
N VAL A 153 -9.97 -0.14 4.48
CA VAL A 153 -9.86 0.65 3.24
C VAL A 153 -8.57 0.34 2.51
N ALA A 154 -8.58 0.52 1.20
CA ALA A 154 -7.39 0.50 0.37
C ALA A 154 -7.32 1.77 -0.48
N VAL A 155 -6.10 2.21 -0.81
CA VAL A 155 -5.88 3.32 -1.74
C VAL A 155 -5.53 2.73 -3.10
N THR A 156 -6.19 3.20 -4.14
CA THR A 156 -6.03 2.72 -5.52
C THR A 156 -6.20 3.87 -6.52
N THR A 157 -6.53 3.56 -7.76
CA THR A 157 -6.74 4.56 -8.82
C THR A 157 -8.10 4.40 -9.48
N SER A 158 -8.74 5.54 -9.81
CA SER A 158 -9.87 5.62 -10.74
C SER A 158 -9.44 6.02 -12.15
N GLN A 159 -8.15 6.26 -12.37
CA GLN A 159 -7.63 6.75 -13.65
C GLN A 159 -7.38 5.60 -14.63
N GLY A 160 -7.60 5.89 -15.91
CA GLY A 160 -7.30 4.99 -17.03
C GLY A 160 -5.80 4.92 -17.38
N LEU A 161 -4.94 4.66 -16.39
CA LEU A 161 -3.50 4.53 -16.63
C LEU A 161 -3.20 3.35 -17.55
N ALA A 162 -2.26 3.53 -18.46
CA ALA A 162 -1.84 2.47 -19.38
C ALA A 162 -1.25 1.27 -18.60
N PRO A 163 -1.55 0.03 -19.01
CA PRO A 163 -0.86 -1.15 -18.50
C PRO A 163 0.65 -1.05 -18.74
N GLY A 164 1.44 -1.61 -17.84
CA GLY A 164 2.91 -1.58 -17.94
C GLY A 164 3.56 -2.72 -17.16
N GLU A 165 4.84 -2.93 -17.42
CA GLU A 165 5.64 -3.92 -16.73
C GLU A 165 6.17 -3.36 -15.41
N PRO A 166 5.99 -4.06 -14.28
CA PRO A 166 6.53 -3.62 -13.01
C PRO A 166 8.05 -3.78 -12.97
N ALA A 167 8.73 -2.76 -12.42
CA ALA A 167 10.18 -2.82 -12.26
C ALA A 167 10.60 -3.97 -11.31
N PRO A 168 11.78 -4.61 -11.56
CA PRO A 168 12.28 -5.68 -10.70
C PRO A 168 12.39 -5.29 -9.22
N ALA A 169 12.81 -4.05 -8.92
CA ALA A 169 12.91 -3.53 -7.55
C ALA A 169 11.54 -3.43 -6.87
N TYR A 170 10.49 -3.05 -7.61
CA TYR A 170 9.13 -3.02 -7.10
C TYR A 170 8.62 -4.41 -6.74
N LEU A 171 8.80 -5.38 -7.66
CA LEU A 171 8.43 -6.77 -7.43
C LEU A 171 9.23 -7.40 -6.28
N ALA A 172 10.52 -7.07 -6.15
CA ALA A 172 11.34 -7.53 -5.03
C ALA A 172 10.78 -7.04 -3.69
N THR A 173 10.33 -5.78 -3.60
CA THR A 173 9.69 -5.24 -2.40
C THR A 173 8.35 -5.93 -2.10
N MET A 174 7.53 -6.19 -3.12
CA MET A 174 6.29 -6.95 -2.95
C MET A 174 6.56 -8.37 -2.44
N ARG A 175 7.57 -9.08 -3.02
CA ARG A 175 7.98 -10.43 -2.59
C ARG A 175 8.51 -10.43 -1.16
N ALA A 176 9.29 -9.43 -0.78
CA ALA A 176 9.75 -9.27 0.59
C ALA A 176 8.56 -9.15 1.57
N GLY A 177 7.56 -8.34 1.22
CA GLY A 177 6.34 -8.25 2.01
C GLY A 177 5.59 -9.59 2.10
N LEU A 178 5.43 -10.30 0.98
CA LEU A 178 4.78 -11.62 0.96
C LEU A 178 5.54 -12.66 1.78
N ALA A 179 6.86 -12.59 1.83
CA ALA A 179 7.70 -13.49 2.64
C ALA A 179 7.52 -13.28 4.15
N GLU A 180 6.96 -12.14 4.57
CA GLU A 180 6.59 -11.90 5.96
C GLU A 180 5.27 -12.59 6.37
N ARG A 181 4.54 -13.19 5.43
CA ARG A 181 3.32 -13.96 5.73
C ARG A 181 3.68 -15.19 6.56
N PRO A 182 3.06 -15.38 7.74
CA PRO A 182 3.27 -16.58 8.52
C PRO A 182 2.98 -17.85 7.68
N ALA A 183 3.82 -18.87 7.81
CA ALA A 183 3.49 -20.18 7.25
C ALA A 183 2.15 -20.64 7.82
N HIS A 184 1.25 -21.12 6.96
CA HIS A 184 -0.01 -21.67 7.43
C HIS A 184 0.30 -22.86 8.38
N PRO A 185 -0.23 -22.92 9.60
CA PRO A 185 -0.13 -24.11 10.40
C PRO A 185 -1.02 -25.18 9.72
N GLY A 186 -0.46 -25.99 8.84
CA GLY A 186 -1.20 -27.06 8.14
C GLY A 186 -0.65 -27.52 6.80
N SER A 187 0.46 -26.97 6.30
CA SER A 187 1.08 -27.46 5.05
C SER A 187 2.06 -28.61 5.23
N ASP A 188 2.22 -29.12 6.46
CA ASP A 188 3.01 -30.34 6.73
C ASP A 188 2.08 -31.57 6.84
N ILE A 189 1.36 -31.89 5.74
CA ILE A 189 0.79 -33.22 5.58
C ILE A 189 1.34 -33.77 4.26
N ALA A 190 2.33 -34.64 4.44
CA ALA A 190 3.03 -35.58 3.56
C ALA A 190 2.44 -35.85 2.17
#